data_a14da4b779df1c52dd6b6e10db538b49
#
_entry.id   a14da4b779df1c52dd6b6e10db538b49
#
_cell.length_a   1.000
_cell.length_b   1.000
_cell.length_c   1.000
_cell.angle_alpha   90.00
_cell.angle_beta   90.00
_cell.angle_gamma   90.00
#
_symmetry.space_group_name_H-M   'P 1'
#
loop_
_entity.id
_entity.type
_entity.pdbx_description
1 polymer ?
#
loop_
_entity_poly.entity_id
_entity_poly.type
_entity_poly.pdbx_seq_one_letter_code
_entity_poly.pdbx_strand_id
1 'polypeptide(L)'
;GQTCQSGIWTLSGKISSFEMIPGNDACGKYIYSKAYCPAGKQLVSGGYILSKWSGGSGWNSPDLSMPAAAENAWQIYTGGGVTGGTCMRAIAWCAKN
;
A
#
# COMPACT_ATOMS: atom_id res chain seq x y z
N GLY A 1 -23.40 19.34 7.69
CA GLY A 1 -22.95 19.28 7.76
C GLY A 1 -22.39 19.45 7.64
N GLN A 2 -22.19 19.43 7.62
CA GLN A 2 -21.60 19.39 7.65
C GLN A 2 -21.04 19.58 7.66
N THR A 3 -20.75 19.77 7.51
CA THR A 3 -20.18 19.84 7.77
C THR A 3 -19.29 19.98 7.62
N CYS A 4 -18.86 20.27 7.12
CA CYS A 4 -17.95 20.24 7.16
C CYS A 4 -17.49 20.79 7.61
N GLN A 5 -17.53 21.00 7.91
CA GLN A 5 -17.30 21.31 8.53
C GLN A 5 -16.58 21.46 8.76
N SER A 6 -16.24 21.64 8.69
CA SER A 6 -15.50 21.61 8.76
C SER A 6 -14.71 21.20 8.22
N GLY A 7 -14.59 21.50 7.77
CA GLY A 7 -13.80 21.21 6.88
C GLY A 7 -13.36 19.99 6.68
N ILE A 8 -13.68 19.49 7.01
CA ILE A 8 -13.25 18.42 7.06
C ILE A 8 -13.94 17.58 6.49
N TRP A 9 -13.61 17.19 5.64
CA TRP A 9 -14.12 16.24 5.16
C TRP A 9 -14.18 15.22 5.99
N THR A 10 -15.18 14.84 6.23
CA THR A 10 -15.31 14.02 7.07
C THR A 10 -15.66 12.87 6.50
N LEU A 11 -15.10 11.97 6.76
CA LEU A 11 -15.36 10.68 6.41
C LEU A 11 -16.12 10.06 7.45
N SER A 12 -16.34 10.76 8.48
CA SER A 12 -17.00 10.20 9.60
C SER A 12 -18.33 9.70 9.21
N GLY A 13 -18.76 8.64 9.64
CA GLY A 13 -20.05 8.09 9.35
C GLY A 13 -20.13 7.36 8.02
N LYS A 14 -19.16 7.56 7.17
CA LYS A 14 -19.20 6.92 5.89
C LYS A 14 -18.27 5.76 5.82
N ILE A 15 -17.15 5.85 6.49
CA ILE A 15 -16.17 4.79 6.51
C ILE A 15 -16.26 4.17 7.87
N SER A 16 -16.78 2.97 7.95
CA SER A 16 -17.03 2.32 9.23
C SER A 16 -15.84 1.55 9.75
N SER A 17 -14.91 1.20 8.92
CA SER A 17 -13.73 0.50 9.39
C SER A 17 -12.63 0.58 8.35
N PHE A 18 -11.42 0.63 8.85
CA PHE A 18 -10.24 0.54 8.01
C PHE A 18 -9.55 -0.76 8.30
N GLU A 19 -9.00 -1.34 7.26
CA GLU A 19 -8.27 -2.57 7.41
C GLU A 19 -6.97 -2.43 6.63
N MET A 20 -5.86 -2.86 7.22
CA MET A 20 -4.58 -2.84 6.55
C MET A 20 -4.33 -4.22 5.95
N ILE A 21 -4.17 -4.28 4.65
CA ILE A 21 -3.97 -5.53 3.96
C ILE A 21 -2.56 -5.55 3.39
N PRO A 22 -1.71 -6.49 3.81
CA PRO A 22 -0.38 -6.60 3.22
C PRO A 22 -0.43 -7.41 1.94
N GLY A 23 0.46 -7.07 1.02
CA GLY A 23 0.60 -7.82 -0.21
C GLY A 23 1.66 -8.90 -0.09
N ASN A 24 2.03 -9.46 -1.23
CA ASN A 24 3.06 -10.48 -1.29
C ASN A 24 4.43 -9.85 -1.06
N ASP A 25 5.38 -10.65 -0.58
CA ASP A 25 6.76 -10.20 -0.47
C ASP A 25 7.36 -10.05 -1.86
N ALA A 26 7.94 -8.90 -2.12
CA ALA A 26 8.73 -8.67 -3.32
C ALA A 26 10.18 -8.59 -2.87
N CYS A 27 10.94 -9.63 -3.13
CA CYS A 27 12.31 -9.74 -2.67
C CYS A 27 13.27 -9.56 -3.83
N GLY A 28 14.20 -8.62 -3.69
CA GLY A 28 15.15 -8.35 -4.74
C GLY A 28 14.63 -7.31 -5.72
N LYS A 29 15.27 -7.27 -6.89
CA LYS A 29 15.02 -6.22 -7.85
C LYS A 29 13.91 -6.58 -8.83
N TYR A 30 13.24 -5.56 -9.35
CA TYR A 30 12.31 -5.68 -10.46
C TYR A 30 11.11 -6.60 -10.18
N ILE A 31 10.57 -6.49 -8.98
CA ILE A 31 9.46 -7.33 -8.56
C ILE A 31 8.30 -6.46 -8.08
N TYR A 32 7.08 -6.86 -8.45
CA TYR A 32 5.89 -6.18 -7.97
C TYR A 32 5.34 -6.84 -6.72
N SER A 33 4.82 -6.03 -5.83
CA SER A 33 3.99 -6.50 -4.74
C SER A 33 2.67 -5.77 -4.84
N LYS A 34 1.57 -6.48 -4.69
CA LYS A 34 0.25 -5.89 -4.74
C LYS A 34 -0.56 -6.35 -3.54
N ALA A 35 -1.23 -5.40 -2.94
CA ALA A 35 -2.12 -5.66 -1.82
C ALA A 35 -3.53 -5.36 -2.28
N TYR A 36 -4.39 -6.37 -2.31
CA TYR A 36 -5.74 -6.25 -2.84
C TYR A 36 -6.73 -6.05 -1.72
N CYS A 37 -7.64 -5.12 -1.91
CA CYS A 37 -8.74 -4.97 -0.97
C CYS A 37 -9.71 -6.12 -1.15
N PRO A 38 -10.24 -6.66 -0.06
CA PRO A 38 -11.20 -7.75 -0.17
C PRO A 38 -12.54 -7.26 -0.70
N ALA A 39 -13.37 -8.21 -1.12
CA ALA A 39 -14.68 -7.89 -1.63
C ALA A 39 -15.46 -7.10 -0.58
N GLY A 40 -16.18 -6.11 -1.02
CA GLY A 40 -16.95 -5.28 -0.10
C GLY A 40 -16.18 -4.13 0.49
N LYS A 41 -14.89 -4.03 0.21
CA LYS A 41 -14.08 -2.92 0.69
C LYS A 41 -13.44 -2.20 -0.47
N GLN A 42 -13.05 -0.98 -0.22
CA GLN A 42 -12.54 -0.12 -1.25
C GLN A 42 -11.19 0.44 -0.84
N LEU A 43 -10.28 0.53 -1.76
CA LEU A 43 -8.96 1.09 -1.52
C LEU A 43 -9.09 2.58 -1.18
N VAL A 44 -8.47 2.99 -0.10
CA VAL A 44 -8.44 4.38 0.30
C VAL A 44 -7.04 4.95 0.11
N SER A 45 -6.04 4.21 0.49
CA SER A 45 -4.67 4.66 0.41
C SER A 45 -3.75 3.46 0.50
N GLY A 46 -2.47 3.70 0.53
CA GLY A 46 -1.53 2.61 0.68
C GLY A 46 -0.12 3.09 0.91
N GLY A 47 0.79 2.16 0.91
CA GLY A 47 2.19 2.40 1.12
C GLY A 47 2.96 1.11 1.03
N TYR A 48 4.06 1.04 1.75
CA TYR A 48 4.87 -0.17 1.75
C TYR A 48 5.60 -0.30 3.06
N ILE A 49 6.06 -1.52 3.33
CA ILE A 49 6.98 -1.75 4.44
C ILE A 49 8.12 -2.62 3.93
N LEU A 50 9.25 -2.52 4.63
CA LEU A 50 10.34 -3.45 4.42
C LEU A 50 10.07 -4.65 5.31
N SER A 51 9.74 -5.77 4.72
CA SER A 51 9.45 -6.97 5.51
C SER A 51 10.73 -7.71 5.86
N LYS A 52 11.80 -7.46 5.10
CA LYS A 52 13.10 -8.01 5.44
C LYS A 52 14.16 -7.08 4.88
N TRP A 53 15.13 -6.73 5.71
CA TRP A 53 16.22 -5.87 5.27
C TRP A 53 17.51 -6.66 5.35
N SER A 54 18.20 -6.76 4.23
CA SER A 54 19.42 -7.52 4.18
C SER A 54 20.66 -6.67 4.44
N GLY A 55 20.49 -5.39 4.67
CA GLY A 55 21.62 -4.48 4.84
C GLY A 55 22.15 -4.01 3.50
N GLY A 56 23.37 -3.63 3.45
CA GLY A 56 23.97 -3.18 2.23
C GLY A 56 23.71 -1.72 1.94
N SER A 57 24.18 -1.26 0.81
CA SER A 57 24.17 0.14 0.47
C SER A 57 23.12 0.54 -0.55
N GLY A 58 22.22 -0.35 -0.91
CA GLY A 58 21.19 -0.03 -1.87
C GLY A 58 20.15 0.93 -1.30
N TRP A 59 19.32 1.47 -2.16
CA TRP A 59 18.31 2.43 -1.73
C TRP A 59 17.22 1.78 -0.89
N ASN A 60 16.94 0.53 -1.14
CA ASN A 60 15.96 -0.24 -0.35
C ASN A 60 14.62 0.47 -0.21
N SER A 61 14.17 1.02 -1.29
CA SER A 61 12.84 1.62 -1.37
C SER A 61 12.27 1.27 -2.73
N PRO A 62 10.96 1.25 -2.86
CA PRO A 62 10.38 0.92 -4.17
C PRO A 62 10.57 2.08 -5.15
N ASP A 63 10.69 1.73 -6.42
CA ASP A 63 10.73 2.73 -7.48
C ASP A 63 9.33 3.25 -7.77
N LEU A 64 8.31 2.52 -7.37
CA LEU A 64 6.94 2.89 -7.62
C LEU A 64 6.09 2.47 -6.44
N SER A 65 5.20 3.34 -6.00
CA SER A 65 4.24 3.04 -4.96
C SER A 65 2.99 3.83 -5.31
N MET A 66 1.96 3.16 -5.78
CA MET A 66 0.78 3.85 -6.29
C MET A 66 -0.42 2.92 -6.31
N PRO A 67 -1.62 3.48 -6.40
CA PRO A 67 -2.79 2.61 -6.50
C PRO A 67 -2.84 1.92 -7.86
N ALA A 68 -3.29 0.67 -7.83
CA ALA A 68 -3.67 -0.05 -9.02
C ALA A 68 -5.19 0.00 -9.05
N ALA A 69 -5.73 1.11 -9.50
CA ALA A 69 -7.14 1.42 -9.33
C ALA A 69 -8.08 0.40 -9.96
N ALA A 70 -7.73 -0.09 -11.12
CA ALA A 70 -8.58 -1.07 -11.78
C ALA A 70 -8.67 -2.39 -11.02
N GLU A 71 -7.74 -2.62 -10.12
CA GLU A 71 -7.68 -3.86 -9.36
C GLU A 71 -8.09 -3.67 -7.90
N ASN A 72 -8.44 -2.44 -7.52
CA ASN A 72 -8.78 -2.12 -6.14
C ASN A 72 -7.64 -2.54 -5.20
N ALA A 73 -6.42 -2.17 -5.56
CA ALA A 73 -5.22 -2.61 -4.88
C ALA A 73 -4.19 -1.49 -4.82
N TRP A 74 -3.24 -1.63 -3.93
CA TRP A 74 -2.05 -0.79 -3.90
C TRP A 74 -0.88 -1.61 -4.40
N GLN A 75 -0.01 -1.01 -5.19
CA GLN A 75 1.11 -1.74 -5.75
C GLN A 75 2.43 -1.02 -5.53
N ILE A 76 3.49 -1.78 -5.39
CA ILE A 76 4.83 -1.27 -5.39
C ILE A 76 5.67 -2.08 -6.36
N TYR A 77 6.76 -1.49 -6.82
CA TYR A 77 7.70 -2.14 -7.71
C TYR A 77 9.10 -1.88 -7.17
N THR A 78 9.85 -2.92 -6.94
CA THR A 78 11.13 -2.77 -6.26
C THR A 78 12.19 -2.09 -7.11
N GLY A 79 12.17 -2.27 -8.41
CA GLY A 79 13.14 -1.60 -9.27
C GLY A 79 14.55 -2.10 -9.11
N GLY A 80 15.51 -1.30 -9.56
CA GLY A 80 16.90 -1.70 -9.61
C GLY A 80 17.74 -1.34 -8.40
N GLY A 81 17.20 -0.54 -7.50
CA GLY A 81 17.97 -0.07 -6.35
C GLY A 81 17.86 -0.91 -5.10
N VAL A 82 17.09 -1.99 -5.15
CA VAL A 82 16.85 -2.81 -3.98
C VAL A 82 17.97 -3.83 -3.81
N THR A 83 18.52 -3.90 -2.61
CA THR A 83 19.57 -4.86 -2.30
C THR A 83 19.02 -6.27 -2.32
N GLY A 84 19.77 -7.20 -2.91
CA GLY A 84 19.34 -8.59 -2.93
C GLY A 84 19.12 -9.12 -1.52
N GLY A 85 18.06 -9.83 -1.32
CA GLY A 85 17.70 -10.32 0.00
C GLY A 85 16.78 -9.40 0.78
N THR A 86 16.64 -8.14 0.36
CA THR A 86 15.68 -7.24 0.95
C THR A 86 14.31 -7.52 0.36
N CYS A 87 13.31 -7.57 1.21
CA CYS A 87 11.94 -7.81 0.78
C CYS A 87 11.04 -6.66 1.20
N MET A 88 10.08 -6.35 0.36
CA MET A 88 9.10 -5.29 0.63
C MET A 88 7.72 -5.82 0.36
N ARG A 89 6.75 -5.24 1.02
CA ARG A 89 5.34 -5.55 0.76
C ARG A 89 4.58 -4.28 0.53
N ALA A 90 3.69 -4.31 -0.44
CA ALA A 90 2.70 -3.26 -0.58
C ALA A 90 1.72 -3.37 0.58
N ILE A 91 1.23 -2.23 1.01
CA ILE A 91 0.20 -2.18 2.06
C ILE A 91 -0.97 -1.43 1.48
N ALA A 92 -2.14 -2.01 1.58
CA ALA A 92 -3.36 -1.36 1.15
C ALA A 92 -4.19 -1.00 2.38
N TRP A 93 -4.69 0.22 2.41
CA TRP A 93 -5.66 0.63 3.41
C TRP A 93 -7.01 0.54 2.76
N CYS A 94 -7.82 -0.35 3.24
CA CYS A 94 -9.13 -0.64 2.67
C CYS A 94 -10.22 -0.27 3.66
N ALA A 95 -11.29 0.30 3.17
CA ALA A 95 -12.37 0.72 4.03
C ALA A 95 -13.69 0.18 3.52
N LYS A 96 -14.57 -0.13 4.46
CA LYS A 96 -15.89 -0.59 4.11
C LYS A 96 -16.79 0.60 3.91
N ASN A 97 -17.56 0.57 2.84
CA ASN A 97 -18.51 1.63 2.56
C ASN A 97 -19.75 1.53 3.41
#